data_011b3a71b0b2e9af3419555e238f7ecf
#
_entry.id   011b3a71b0b2e9af3419555e238f7ecf
#
_cell.length_a   1.000
_cell.length_b   1.000
_cell.length_c   1.000
_cell.angle_alpha   90.00
_cell.angle_beta   90.00
_cell.angle_gamma   90.00
#
_symmetry.space_group_name_H-M   'P 1'
#
loop_
_entity.id
_entity.type
_entity.pdbx_description
1 polymer ?
#
loop_
_entity_poly.entity_id
_entity_poly.type
_entity_poly.pdbx_seq_one_letter_code
_entity_poly.pdbx_strand_id
1 'polypeptide(L)'
;MKKLNNRELFNIDQELFNFRGIDRAIWTRKAELMAKNGDDLVGGGKSGISKPTENTVMKFATDVTLKNLELFKETVESFKKQLTGEQLDIFYLRWGQANLDWEEIAEKQFVSNATIYRKRAGILETYARMKGVL
;
A
#
# COMPACT_ATOMS: atom_id res chain seq x y z
N MET A 1 -3.81 -25.60 -7.49
CA MET A 1 -3.54 -24.25 -6.99
C MET A 1 -4.05 -23.21 -7.96
N LYS A 2 -4.89 -22.32 -7.48
CA LYS A 2 -5.44 -21.27 -8.34
C LYS A 2 -4.36 -20.27 -8.69
N LYS A 3 -4.23 -19.94 -9.98
CA LYS A 3 -3.34 -18.89 -10.45
C LYS A 3 -4.17 -17.68 -10.83
N LEU A 4 -3.58 -16.50 -10.68
CA LEU A 4 -4.22 -15.27 -11.08
C LEU A 4 -4.23 -15.15 -12.59
N ASN A 5 -5.35 -14.70 -13.15
CA ASN A 5 -5.43 -14.40 -14.59
C ASN A 5 -4.83 -13.01 -14.84
N ASN A 6 -4.68 -12.63 -16.10
CA ASN A 6 -4.05 -11.36 -16.47
C ASN A 6 -4.76 -10.14 -15.89
N ARG A 7 -6.08 -10.19 -15.82
CA ARG A 7 -6.88 -9.09 -15.28
C ARG A 7 -6.66 -8.94 -13.79
N GLU A 8 -6.63 -10.06 -13.06
CA GLU A 8 -6.38 -10.07 -11.62
C GLU A 8 -4.98 -9.57 -11.32
N LEU A 9 -3.98 -10.02 -12.09
CA LEU A 9 -2.60 -9.55 -11.96
C LEU A 9 -2.52 -8.04 -12.17
N PHE A 10 -3.18 -7.53 -13.20
CA PHE A 10 -3.19 -6.10 -13.47
C PHE A 10 -3.82 -5.32 -12.31
N ASN A 11 -4.93 -5.79 -11.79
CA ASN A 11 -5.63 -5.10 -10.70
C ASN A 11 -4.76 -5.02 -9.44
N ILE A 12 -4.08 -6.11 -9.10
CA ILE A 12 -3.19 -6.13 -7.92
C ILE A 12 -1.97 -5.24 -8.15
N ASP A 13 -1.42 -5.28 -9.36
CA ASP A 13 -0.29 -4.43 -9.74
C ASP A 13 -0.65 -2.94 -9.52
N GLN A 14 -1.85 -2.55 -9.98
CA GLN A 14 -2.32 -1.18 -9.79
C GLN A 14 -2.59 -0.83 -8.32
N GLU A 15 -3.14 -1.79 -7.58
CA GLU A 15 -3.43 -1.58 -6.16
C GLU A 15 -2.16 -1.25 -5.37
N LEU A 16 -1.05 -1.91 -5.67
CA LEU A 16 0.20 -1.72 -4.95
C LEU A 16 0.79 -0.31 -5.10
N PHE A 17 0.44 0.42 -6.14
CA PHE A 17 0.86 1.82 -6.28
C PHE A 17 0.33 2.70 -5.15
N ASN A 18 -0.77 2.32 -4.54
CA ASN A 18 -1.35 3.09 -3.44
C ASN A 18 -0.47 3.08 -2.19
N PHE A 19 0.45 2.13 -2.09
CA PHE A 19 1.33 2.04 -0.93
C PHE A 19 2.24 3.26 -0.79
N ARG A 20 2.59 3.90 -1.90
CA ARG A 20 3.48 5.08 -1.86
C ARG A 20 2.89 6.23 -1.08
N GLY A 21 1.58 6.41 -1.15
CA GLY A 21 0.91 7.49 -0.45
C GLY A 21 0.15 7.05 0.78
N ILE A 22 0.40 5.84 1.28
CA ILE A 22 -0.44 5.28 2.33
C ILE A 22 -0.32 6.05 3.65
N ASP A 23 0.88 6.47 4.03
CA ASP A 23 1.06 7.21 5.29
C ASP A 23 0.34 8.56 5.24
N ARG A 24 0.41 9.23 4.08
CA ARG A 24 -0.30 10.49 3.88
C ARG A 24 -1.82 10.27 3.89
N ALA A 25 -2.28 9.20 3.27
CA ALA A 25 -3.71 8.87 3.26
C ALA A 25 -4.23 8.62 4.68
N ILE A 26 -3.48 7.90 5.48
CA ILE A 26 -3.82 7.63 6.88
C ILE A 26 -3.86 8.94 7.66
N TRP A 27 -2.84 9.77 7.52
CA TRP A 27 -2.77 11.06 8.20
C TRP A 27 -3.96 11.94 7.82
N THR A 28 -4.26 12.03 6.52
CA THR A 28 -5.37 12.83 6.01
C THR A 28 -6.70 12.34 6.59
N ARG A 29 -6.90 11.03 6.62
CA ARG A 29 -8.15 10.49 7.17
C ARG A 29 -8.28 10.78 8.66
N LYS A 30 -7.21 10.67 9.42
CA LYS A 30 -7.23 11.03 10.84
C LYS A 30 -7.56 12.51 11.03
N ALA A 31 -6.98 13.38 10.21
CA ALA A 31 -7.26 14.81 10.26
C ALA A 31 -8.74 15.11 9.97
N GLU A 32 -9.31 14.42 8.98
CA GLU A 32 -10.72 14.56 8.65
C GLU A 32 -11.62 14.15 9.82
N LEU A 33 -11.28 13.04 10.48
CA LEU A 33 -12.05 12.56 11.63
C LEU A 33 -11.96 13.53 12.80
N MET A 34 -10.81 14.14 13.01
CA MET A 34 -10.64 15.16 14.06
C MET A 34 -11.42 16.41 13.73
N ALA A 35 -11.40 16.86 12.49
CA ALA A 35 -12.12 18.06 12.06
C ALA A 35 -13.63 17.93 12.27
N LYS A 36 -14.18 16.73 12.08
CA LYS A 36 -15.62 16.48 12.28
C LYS A 36 -16.08 16.68 13.73
N ASN A 37 -15.15 16.72 14.68
CA ASN A 37 -15.48 16.97 16.09
C ASN A 37 -15.71 18.46 16.38
N GLY A 38 -15.39 19.34 15.43
CA GLY A 38 -15.54 20.77 15.61
C GLY A 38 -14.49 21.42 16.47
N ASP A 39 -13.72 20.65 17.21
CA ASP A 39 -12.75 21.19 18.18
C ASP A 39 -11.47 21.64 17.50
N ASP A 40 -11.09 20.99 16.44
CA ASP A 40 -9.79 21.22 15.83
C ASP A 40 -9.74 22.47 14.97
N LEU A 41 -10.88 22.89 14.47
CA LEU A 41 -10.97 24.08 13.62
C LEU A 41 -10.85 25.36 14.43
N VAL A 42 -11.20 25.30 15.71
CA VAL A 42 -11.18 26.46 16.60
C VAL A 42 -9.78 26.76 17.11
N GLY A 43 -8.94 25.75 17.14
CA GLY A 43 -7.57 25.91 17.61
C GLY A 43 -6.64 26.64 16.67
N GLY A 44 -7.20 27.30 15.68
CA GLY A 44 -6.49 27.92 14.56
C GLY A 44 -5.00 28.11 14.73
N GLY A 45 -4.25 27.71 13.76
CA GLY A 45 -2.82 27.92 13.75
C GLY A 45 -1.98 26.85 14.41
N LYS A 46 -2.59 25.90 15.07
CA LYS A 46 -1.81 24.77 15.60
C LYS A 46 -1.58 23.76 14.49
N SER A 47 -0.34 23.62 14.11
CA SER A 47 0.05 22.61 13.18
C SER A 47 0.14 21.26 13.89
N GLY A 48 -0.28 20.22 13.19
CA GLY A 48 -0.16 18.87 13.68
C GLY A 48 -1.34 18.40 14.49
N ILE A 49 -1.34 17.11 14.71
CA ILE A 49 -2.37 16.44 15.48
C ILE A 49 -1.95 16.45 16.93
N SER A 50 -2.65 17.22 17.76
CA SER A 50 -2.45 17.20 19.19
C SER A 50 -2.92 15.85 19.75
N LYS A 51 -2.58 15.57 21.01
CA LYS A 51 -3.05 14.35 21.68
C LYS A 51 -4.54 14.16 21.46
N PRO A 52 -4.97 13.03 20.91
CA PRO A 52 -6.39 12.80 20.68
C PRO A 52 -7.14 12.61 21.99
N THR A 53 -8.37 13.10 22.02
CA THR A 53 -9.31 12.85 23.12
C THR A 53 -9.80 11.40 23.04
N GLU A 54 -10.46 10.93 24.10
CA GLU A 54 -11.05 9.60 24.10
C GLU A 54 -12.02 9.40 22.92
N ASN A 55 -12.84 10.41 22.63
CA ASN A 55 -13.76 10.35 21.50
C ASN A 55 -13.02 10.22 20.16
N THR A 56 -11.91 10.92 20.01
CA THR A 56 -11.09 10.84 18.81
C THR A 56 -10.47 9.44 18.67
N VAL A 57 -9.96 8.89 19.77
CA VAL A 57 -9.40 7.54 19.76
C VAL A 57 -10.48 6.52 19.36
N MET A 58 -11.69 6.66 19.89
CA MET A 58 -12.81 5.80 19.52
C MET A 58 -13.15 5.92 18.04
N LYS A 59 -13.16 7.13 17.50
CA LYS A 59 -13.42 7.35 16.08
C LYS A 59 -12.37 6.67 15.22
N PHE A 60 -11.09 6.79 15.59
CA PHE A 60 -10.02 6.12 14.86
C PHE A 60 -10.20 4.60 14.89
N ALA A 61 -10.58 4.07 16.06
CA ALA A 61 -10.75 2.63 16.22
C ALA A 61 -11.94 2.06 15.45
N THR A 62 -12.94 2.88 15.16
CA THR A 62 -14.19 2.41 14.56
C THR A 62 -14.37 2.85 13.11
N ASP A 63 -13.52 3.74 12.60
CA ASP A 63 -13.65 4.22 11.22
C ASP A 63 -13.22 3.15 10.22
N VAL A 64 -14.13 2.75 9.36
CA VAL A 64 -13.87 1.67 8.38
C VAL A 64 -12.80 2.09 7.37
N THR A 65 -12.85 3.32 6.89
CA THR A 65 -11.86 3.82 5.93
C THR A 65 -10.47 3.78 6.52
N LEU A 66 -10.30 4.29 7.74
CA LEU A 66 -9.00 4.28 8.40
C LEU A 66 -8.51 2.87 8.66
N LYS A 67 -9.39 1.97 9.12
CA LYS A 67 -9.03 0.57 9.32
C LYS A 67 -8.55 -0.09 8.04
N ASN A 68 -9.22 0.17 6.93
CA ASN A 68 -8.83 -0.39 5.64
C ASN A 68 -7.47 0.13 5.17
N LEU A 69 -7.21 1.42 5.37
CA LEU A 69 -5.91 2.01 5.04
C LEU A 69 -4.79 1.39 5.88
N GLU A 70 -5.02 1.26 7.17
CA GLU A 70 -4.03 0.65 8.07
C GLU A 70 -3.81 -0.82 7.77
N LEU A 71 -4.87 -1.55 7.46
CA LEU A 71 -4.77 -2.96 7.08
C LEU A 71 -3.97 -3.12 5.79
N PHE A 72 -4.22 -2.27 4.80
CA PHE A 72 -3.46 -2.30 3.55
C PHE A 72 -1.97 -2.06 3.82
N LYS A 73 -1.64 -1.05 4.62
CA LYS A 73 -0.25 -0.75 4.98
C LYS A 73 0.41 -1.95 5.65
N GLU A 74 -0.25 -2.54 6.65
CA GLU A 74 0.27 -3.71 7.36
C GLU A 74 0.47 -4.90 6.44
N THR A 75 -0.49 -5.12 5.54
CA THR A 75 -0.41 -6.23 4.59
C THR A 75 0.79 -6.07 3.67
N VAL A 76 1.00 -4.88 3.13
CA VAL A 76 2.15 -4.63 2.24
C VAL A 76 3.46 -4.72 3.00
N GLU A 77 3.53 -4.20 4.23
CA GLU A 77 4.74 -4.32 5.06
C GLU A 77 5.10 -5.79 5.33
N SER A 78 4.09 -6.61 5.64
CA SER A 78 4.30 -8.04 5.83
C SER A 78 4.68 -8.74 4.53
N PHE A 79 4.06 -8.34 3.43
CA PHE A 79 4.37 -8.86 2.10
C PHE A 79 5.83 -8.59 1.73
N LYS A 80 6.32 -7.37 1.98
CA LYS A 80 7.72 -7.04 1.71
C LYS A 80 8.68 -7.96 2.45
N LYS A 81 8.35 -8.37 3.66
CA LYS A 81 9.17 -9.27 4.45
C LYS A 81 9.23 -10.69 3.87
N GLN A 82 8.25 -11.06 3.05
CA GLN A 82 8.21 -12.37 2.40
C GLN A 82 9.03 -12.42 1.10
N LEU A 83 9.41 -11.27 0.57
CA LEU A 83 10.12 -11.19 -0.69
C LEU A 83 11.59 -11.52 -0.53
N THR A 84 12.15 -12.20 -1.54
CA THR A 84 13.61 -12.39 -1.63
C THR A 84 14.27 -11.04 -1.93
N GLY A 85 15.60 -10.97 -1.81
CA GLY A 85 16.32 -9.73 -2.12
C GLY A 85 16.05 -9.24 -3.54
N GLU A 86 16.05 -10.15 -4.51
CA GLU A 86 15.76 -9.81 -5.90
C GLU A 86 14.34 -9.30 -6.08
N GLN A 87 13.37 -9.98 -5.46
CA GLN A 87 11.96 -9.56 -5.53
C GLN A 87 11.75 -8.20 -4.87
N LEU A 88 12.44 -7.94 -3.79
CA LEU A 88 12.35 -6.67 -3.09
C LEU A 88 12.92 -5.54 -3.95
N ASP A 89 14.01 -5.79 -4.68
CA ASP A 89 14.55 -4.82 -5.64
C ASP A 89 13.52 -4.50 -6.71
N ILE A 90 12.85 -5.51 -7.24
CA ILE A 90 11.79 -5.33 -8.23
C ILE A 90 10.64 -4.52 -7.63
N PHE A 91 10.27 -4.81 -6.38
CA PHE A 91 9.22 -4.06 -5.68
C PHE A 91 9.52 -2.57 -5.68
N TYR A 92 10.73 -2.19 -5.28
CA TYR A 92 11.09 -0.77 -5.20
C TYR A 92 11.21 -0.12 -6.58
N LEU A 93 11.65 -0.86 -7.58
CA LEU A 93 11.71 -0.32 -8.94
C LEU A 93 10.32 -0.08 -9.52
N ARG A 94 9.37 -0.95 -9.22
CA ARG A 94 8.01 -0.86 -9.76
C ARG A 94 7.12 0.07 -8.95
N TRP A 95 7.00 -0.19 -7.64
CA TRP A 95 6.05 0.51 -6.76
C TRP A 95 6.71 1.54 -5.85
N GLY A 96 8.00 1.68 -5.93
CA GLY A 96 8.75 2.70 -5.23
C GLY A 96 8.85 3.98 -6.06
N GLN A 97 9.80 4.83 -5.69
CA GLN A 97 9.96 6.13 -6.34
C GLN A 97 10.37 6.06 -7.81
N ALA A 98 11.07 5.00 -8.21
CA ALA A 98 11.49 4.86 -9.60
C ALA A 98 10.32 4.70 -10.55
N ASN A 99 9.27 4.03 -10.13
CA ASN A 99 8.02 3.89 -10.89
C ASN A 99 8.24 3.43 -12.34
N LEU A 100 9.03 2.37 -12.50
CA LEU A 100 9.35 1.83 -13.82
C LEU A 100 8.26 0.88 -14.32
N ASP A 101 8.10 0.81 -15.63
CA ASP A 101 7.26 -0.23 -16.21
C ASP A 101 8.02 -1.58 -16.24
N TRP A 102 7.31 -2.65 -16.54
CA TRP A 102 7.90 -4.00 -16.45
C TRP A 102 9.02 -4.22 -17.46
N GLU A 103 8.92 -3.64 -18.65
CA GLU A 103 9.98 -3.74 -19.65
C GLU A 103 11.24 -3.00 -19.21
N GLU A 104 11.08 -1.83 -18.58
CA GLU A 104 12.22 -1.09 -18.03
C GLU A 104 12.89 -1.86 -16.90
N ILE A 105 12.12 -2.54 -16.07
CA ILE A 105 12.67 -3.38 -15.00
C ILE A 105 13.44 -4.56 -15.59
N ALA A 106 12.87 -5.19 -16.63
CA ALA A 106 13.56 -6.29 -17.33
C ALA A 106 14.93 -5.84 -17.82
N GLU A 107 14.99 -4.66 -18.43
CA GLU A 107 16.23 -4.09 -18.93
C GLU A 107 17.23 -3.85 -17.79
N LYS A 108 16.79 -3.28 -16.70
CA LYS A 108 17.64 -3.06 -15.53
C LYS A 108 18.15 -4.33 -14.89
N GLN A 109 17.35 -5.39 -14.92
CA GLN A 109 17.69 -6.68 -14.33
C GLN A 109 18.44 -7.59 -15.31
N PHE A 110 18.64 -7.13 -16.54
CA PHE A 110 19.30 -7.91 -17.61
C PHE A 110 18.58 -9.23 -17.89
N VAL A 111 17.25 -9.21 -17.91
CA VAL A 111 16.44 -10.38 -18.23
C VAL A 111 15.48 -10.06 -19.38
N SER A 112 14.93 -11.11 -20.00
CA SER A 112 13.93 -10.94 -21.05
C SER A 112 12.60 -10.45 -20.48
N ASN A 113 11.76 -9.88 -21.35
CA ASN A 113 10.41 -9.49 -20.96
C ASN A 113 9.61 -10.69 -20.46
N ALA A 114 9.73 -11.84 -21.11
CA ALA A 114 9.05 -13.05 -20.67
C ALA A 114 9.45 -13.43 -19.24
N THR A 115 10.73 -13.30 -18.91
CA THR A 115 11.23 -13.61 -17.59
C THR A 115 10.67 -12.64 -16.54
N ILE A 116 10.66 -11.34 -16.85
CA ILE A 116 10.16 -10.37 -15.87
C ILE A 116 8.66 -10.54 -15.62
N TYR A 117 7.87 -10.88 -16.63
CA TYR A 117 6.44 -11.12 -16.45
C TYR A 117 6.16 -12.37 -15.61
N ARG A 118 7.03 -13.39 -15.69
CA ARG A 118 6.93 -14.55 -14.79
C ARG A 118 7.26 -14.14 -13.34
N LYS A 119 8.29 -13.33 -13.15
CA LYS A 119 8.64 -12.81 -11.82
C LYS A 119 7.53 -11.95 -11.25
N ARG A 120 6.93 -11.11 -12.09
CA ARG A 120 5.76 -10.31 -11.73
C ARG A 120 4.64 -11.18 -11.19
N ALA A 121 4.28 -12.23 -11.93
CA ALA A 121 3.20 -13.13 -11.52
C ALA A 121 3.51 -13.75 -10.15
N GLY A 122 4.73 -14.21 -9.93
CA GLY A 122 5.12 -14.80 -8.65
C GLY A 122 5.03 -13.82 -7.49
N ILE A 123 5.48 -12.59 -7.69
CA ILE A 123 5.41 -11.54 -6.67
C ILE A 123 3.96 -11.20 -6.34
N LEU A 124 3.13 -11.00 -7.36
CA LEU A 124 1.73 -10.63 -7.17
C LEU A 124 0.92 -11.78 -6.55
N GLU A 125 1.23 -13.02 -6.89
CA GLU A 125 0.59 -14.18 -6.26
C GLU A 125 0.94 -14.28 -4.78
N THR A 126 2.17 -13.96 -4.40
CA THR A 126 2.55 -13.90 -3.00
C THR A 126 1.70 -12.89 -2.24
N TYR A 127 1.53 -11.71 -2.82
CA TYR A 127 0.69 -10.66 -2.23
C TYR A 127 -0.77 -11.11 -2.12
N ALA A 128 -1.30 -11.72 -3.17
CA ALA A 128 -2.69 -12.19 -3.18
C ALA A 128 -2.95 -13.24 -2.10
N ARG A 129 -1.97 -14.14 -1.88
CA ARG A 129 -2.08 -15.12 -0.79
C ARG A 129 -2.11 -14.44 0.57
N MET A 130 -1.29 -13.43 0.76
CA MET A 130 -1.28 -12.69 2.03
C MET A 130 -2.58 -11.93 2.28
N LYS A 131 -3.21 -11.45 1.22
CA LYS A 131 -4.53 -10.82 1.32
C LYS A 131 -5.66 -11.82 1.57
N GLY A 132 -5.41 -13.10 1.37
CA GLY A 132 -6.42 -14.12 1.49
C GLY A 132 -7.35 -14.22 0.28
N VAL A 133 -6.92 -13.76 -0.89
CA VAL A 133 -7.74 -13.81 -2.11
C VAL A 133 -7.22 -14.85 -3.11
N LEU A 134 -6.25 -15.64 -2.72
CA LEU A 134 -5.71 -16.69 -3.58
C LEU A 134 -5.60 -18.02 -2.83
#